data_2c0b1f280d0c418663079393de80419d
#
_entry.id   2c0b1f280d0c418663079393de80419d
#
_cell.length_a   1.000
_cell.length_b   1.000
_cell.length_c   1.000
_cell.angle_alpha   90.00
_cell.angle_beta   90.00
_cell.angle_gamma   90.00
#
_symmetry.space_group_name_H-M   'P 1'
#
loop_
_entity.id
_entity.type
_entity.pdbx_description
1 polymer ?
#
loop_
_entity_poly.entity_id
_entity_poly.type
_entity_poly.pdbx_seq_one_letter_code
_entity_poly.pdbx_strand_id
1 'polypeptide(L)'
;MKNVGIDTIDYYIPKLFVDMHDLSLARDIPYAKLSQGLGIKRMSIPDCNEDTASLAANALLQLIITNKIDPSEIGRIYLGTETGLDSSKPISSYVIEVVEDLLSDSFGNRCFKNCDIVDLTFACIGGVDALENCIDWVKGGEQRKAIVIATDIAKYQLGSTGEYTQGAGALSLLITENPRIISISNIWGVASKGTSDFFKPRIIFDKKDVFKEAASLMGSNPSDEEVLEILANNASKFWNSSNLSLIHI
;
A
#
# COMPACT_ATOMS: atom_id res chain seq x y z
N MET A 1 -12.68 1.19 -31.59
CA MET A 1 -12.27 0.80 -30.21
C MET A 1 -12.78 1.89 -29.29
N LYS A 2 -13.30 1.51 -28.12
CA LYS A 2 -13.73 2.49 -27.10
C LYS A 2 -12.54 3.25 -26.57
N ASN A 3 -12.72 4.56 -26.40
CA ASN A 3 -11.74 5.42 -25.77
C ASN A 3 -11.97 5.38 -24.26
N VAL A 4 -11.10 4.72 -23.49
CA VAL A 4 -11.23 4.53 -22.05
C VAL A 4 -9.99 5.05 -21.33
N GLY A 5 -10.16 5.58 -20.14
CA GLY A 5 -9.06 6.08 -19.35
C GLY A 5 -9.51 6.75 -18.05
N ILE A 6 -8.67 7.64 -17.52
CA ILE A 6 -8.89 8.33 -16.25
C ILE A 6 -9.74 9.58 -16.49
N ASP A 7 -10.92 9.58 -15.88
CA ASP A 7 -11.86 10.71 -15.97
C ASP A 7 -11.66 11.74 -14.87
N THR A 8 -11.45 11.32 -13.65
CA THR A 8 -11.19 12.19 -12.50
C THR A 8 -10.28 11.50 -11.49
N ILE A 9 -9.60 12.31 -10.69
CA ILE A 9 -8.63 11.90 -9.67
C ILE A 9 -8.94 12.64 -8.39
N ASP A 10 -8.88 11.93 -7.27
CA ASP A 10 -8.84 12.52 -5.95
C ASP A 10 -7.88 11.74 -5.06
N TYR A 11 -7.45 12.35 -3.94
CA TYR A 11 -6.44 11.75 -3.07
C TYR A 11 -6.65 12.15 -1.61
N TYR A 12 -6.03 11.38 -0.72
CA TYR A 12 -5.92 11.71 0.68
C TYR A 12 -4.48 11.54 1.15
N ILE A 13 -3.98 12.54 1.87
CA ILE A 13 -2.64 12.54 2.47
C ILE A 13 -2.81 12.85 3.96
N PRO A 14 -2.20 12.06 4.87
CA PRO A 14 -2.18 12.36 6.30
C PRO A 14 -1.69 13.76 6.61
N LYS A 15 -2.20 14.34 7.69
CA LYS A 15 -1.83 15.72 8.10
C LYS A 15 -0.44 15.80 8.73
N LEU A 16 -0.01 14.71 9.37
CA LEU A 16 1.30 14.63 9.99
C LEU A 16 2.39 14.38 8.93
N PHE A 17 3.55 14.94 9.16
CA PHE A 17 4.70 14.74 8.28
C PHE A 17 6.03 14.88 9.03
N VAL A 18 7.06 14.26 8.48
CA VAL A 18 8.45 14.52 8.83
C VAL A 18 9.02 15.52 7.83
N ASP A 19 9.63 16.61 8.32
CA ASP A 19 10.37 17.53 7.46
C ASP A 19 11.70 16.88 7.05
N MET A 20 11.99 16.88 5.75
CA MET A 20 13.17 16.18 5.23
C MET A 20 14.48 16.92 5.54
N HIS A 21 14.42 18.22 5.85
CA HIS A 21 15.58 18.93 6.36
C HIS A 21 15.95 18.46 7.77
N ASP A 22 14.95 18.31 8.66
CA ASP A 22 15.18 17.83 10.03
C ASP A 22 15.66 16.38 10.02
N LEU A 23 15.08 15.53 9.14
CA LEU A 23 15.54 14.16 8.95
C LEU A 23 17.00 14.13 8.45
N SER A 24 17.38 15.02 7.55
CA SER A 24 18.75 15.09 7.02
C SER A 24 19.78 15.40 8.13
N LEU A 25 19.43 16.30 9.06
CA LEU A 25 20.25 16.60 10.22
C LEU A 25 20.34 15.38 11.17
N ALA A 26 19.21 14.73 11.45
CA ALA A 26 19.16 13.57 12.34
C ALA A 26 19.92 12.34 11.79
N ARG A 27 20.16 12.27 10.49
CA ARG A 27 20.87 11.17 9.80
C ARG A 27 22.25 11.54 9.29
N ASP A 28 22.71 12.77 9.56
CA ASP A 28 24.00 13.30 9.10
C ASP A 28 24.22 13.11 7.59
N ILE A 29 23.21 13.49 6.80
CA ILE A 29 23.24 13.43 5.34
C ILE A 29 22.97 14.81 4.71
N PRO A 30 23.54 15.12 3.54
CA PRO A 30 23.27 16.37 2.85
C PRO A 30 21.80 16.50 2.46
N TYR A 31 21.12 17.57 2.89
CA TYR A 31 19.72 17.83 2.53
C TYR A 31 19.47 17.86 1.02
N ALA A 32 20.45 18.33 0.24
CA ALA A 32 20.36 18.36 -1.23
C ALA A 32 20.11 16.96 -1.84
N LYS A 33 20.60 15.88 -1.19
CA LYS A 33 20.34 14.49 -1.60
C LYS A 33 18.84 14.17 -1.54
N LEU A 34 18.13 14.69 -0.54
CA LEU A 34 16.69 14.47 -0.37
C LEU A 34 15.86 15.44 -1.21
N SER A 35 16.15 16.74 -1.13
CA SER A 35 15.34 17.78 -1.77
C SER A 35 15.56 17.90 -3.27
N GLN A 36 16.77 17.67 -3.77
CA GLN A 36 17.10 17.76 -5.20
C GLN A 36 17.22 16.36 -5.83
N GLY A 37 17.89 15.42 -5.13
CA GLY A 37 18.08 14.06 -5.63
C GLY A 37 16.77 13.27 -5.68
N LEU A 38 16.00 13.23 -4.58
CA LEU A 38 14.72 12.55 -4.51
C LEU A 38 13.51 13.45 -4.78
N GLY A 39 13.69 14.77 -4.78
CA GLY A 39 12.61 15.73 -4.97
C GLY A 39 11.65 15.86 -3.79
N ILE A 40 12.01 15.34 -2.60
CA ILE A 40 11.13 15.23 -1.43
C ILE A 40 11.49 16.33 -0.41
N LYS A 41 10.48 17.09 0.02
CA LYS A 41 10.60 18.10 1.07
C LYS A 41 9.95 17.67 2.37
N ARG A 42 8.87 16.90 2.29
CA ARG A 42 8.12 16.38 3.44
C ARG A 42 7.71 14.96 3.16
N MET A 43 7.69 14.14 4.18
CA MET A 43 7.26 12.75 4.15
C MET A 43 6.02 12.63 5.04
N SER A 44 4.87 12.31 4.46
CA SER A 44 3.63 12.10 5.21
C SER A 44 3.72 10.87 6.08
N ILE A 45 3.18 10.95 7.29
CA ILE A 45 3.07 9.83 8.24
C ILE A 45 1.63 9.74 8.74
N PRO A 46 1.09 8.52 8.90
CA PRO A 46 -0.26 8.36 9.41
C PRO A 46 -0.34 8.77 10.88
N ASP A 47 -1.48 9.30 11.30
CA ASP A 47 -1.81 9.46 12.72
C ASP A 47 -2.12 8.09 13.34
N CYS A 48 -2.22 8.02 14.67
CA CYS A 48 -2.46 6.79 15.42
C CYS A 48 -3.80 6.09 15.08
N ASN A 49 -4.74 6.81 14.51
CA ASN A 49 -6.06 6.34 14.07
C ASN A 49 -6.17 6.16 12.55
N GLU A 50 -5.09 6.28 11.81
CA GLU A 50 -5.06 6.13 10.36
C GLU A 50 -4.38 4.81 9.97
N ASP A 51 -5.00 4.09 9.06
CA ASP A 51 -4.49 2.88 8.40
C ASP A 51 -4.74 2.93 6.89
N THR A 52 -4.30 1.92 6.15
CA THR A 52 -4.47 1.89 4.70
C THR A 52 -5.92 1.87 4.25
N ALA A 53 -6.84 1.30 5.04
CA ALA A 53 -8.26 1.32 4.72
C ALA A 53 -8.87 2.71 4.93
N SER A 54 -8.55 3.37 6.04
CA SER A 54 -9.04 4.73 6.31
C SER A 54 -8.50 5.76 5.33
N LEU A 55 -7.23 5.65 4.91
CA LEU A 55 -6.66 6.49 3.85
C LEU A 55 -7.43 6.29 2.53
N ALA A 56 -7.64 5.04 2.14
CA ALA A 56 -8.39 4.69 0.92
C ALA A 56 -9.84 5.15 0.97
N ALA A 57 -10.52 4.98 2.13
CA ALA A 57 -11.89 5.42 2.32
C ALA A 57 -12.03 6.94 2.16
N ASN A 58 -11.11 7.72 2.73
CA ASN A 58 -11.08 9.17 2.56
C ASN A 58 -10.88 9.58 1.09
N ALA A 59 -9.94 8.96 0.38
CA ALA A 59 -9.71 9.25 -1.03
C ALA A 59 -10.94 8.88 -1.91
N LEU A 60 -11.60 7.74 -1.64
CA LEU A 60 -12.81 7.33 -2.34
C LEU A 60 -13.98 8.27 -2.05
N LEU A 61 -14.21 8.59 -0.78
CA LEU A 61 -15.27 9.49 -0.36
C LEU A 61 -15.12 10.88 -1.02
N GLN A 62 -13.89 11.39 -1.02
CA GLN A 62 -13.58 12.68 -1.64
C GLN A 62 -13.82 12.66 -3.15
N LEU A 63 -13.40 11.59 -3.83
CA LEU A 63 -13.68 11.40 -5.27
C LEU A 63 -15.18 11.45 -5.57
N ILE A 64 -15.99 10.74 -4.78
CA ILE A 64 -17.45 10.65 -4.95
C ILE A 64 -18.11 12.02 -4.73
N ILE A 65 -17.81 12.66 -3.61
CA ILE A 65 -18.46 13.92 -3.22
C ILE A 65 -18.05 15.07 -4.16
N THR A 66 -16.75 15.23 -4.41
CA THR A 66 -16.21 16.32 -5.23
C THR A 66 -16.71 16.25 -6.66
N ASN A 67 -16.81 15.04 -7.21
CA ASN A 67 -17.18 14.83 -8.61
C ASN A 67 -18.66 14.44 -8.79
N LYS A 68 -19.45 14.40 -7.70
CA LYS A 68 -20.88 14.07 -7.71
C LYS A 68 -21.16 12.74 -8.43
N ILE A 69 -20.35 11.73 -8.11
CA ILE A 69 -20.50 10.39 -8.68
C ILE A 69 -21.63 9.66 -7.97
N ASP A 70 -22.52 9.03 -8.71
CA ASP A 70 -23.49 8.10 -8.14
C ASP A 70 -22.78 6.76 -7.86
N PRO A 71 -22.65 6.33 -6.58
CA PRO A 71 -21.97 5.07 -6.24
C PRO A 71 -22.65 3.83 -6.87
N SER A 72 -23.95 3.89 -7.14
CA SER A 72 -24.70 2.78 -7.74
C SER A 72 -24.32 2.48 -9.19
N GLU A 73 -23.67 3.44 -9.88
CA GLU A 73 -23.15 3.27 -11.24
C GLU A 73 -21.75 2.60 -11.27
N ILE A 74 -21.09 2.48 -10.12
CA ILE A 74 -19.77 1.88 -10.02
C ILE A 74 -19.90 0.36 -9.93
N GLY A 75 -19.42 -0.32 -10.95
CA GLY A 75 -19.49 -1.78 -11.02
C GLY A 75 -18.21 -2.48 -10.57
N ARG A 76 -17.11 -1.74 -10.38
CA ARG A 76 -15.83 -2.32 -9.95
C ARG A 76 -15.00 -1.31 -9.15
N ILE A 77 -14.41 -1.78 -8.03
CA ILE A 77 -13.38 -1.07 -7.27
C ILE A 77 -12.21 -2.02 -7.06
N TYR A 78 -11.07 -1.76 -7.72
CA TYR A 78 -9.85 -2.53 -7.54
C TYR A 78 -8.80 -1.68 -6.85
N LEU A 79 -8.15 -2.28 -5.85
CA LEU A 79 -7.23 -1.59 -4.96
C LEU A 79 -5.83 -2.21 -5.04
N GLY A 80 -4.81 -1.38 -5.31
CA GLY A 80 -3.41 -1.77 -5.27
C GLY A 80 -2.76 -1.32 -3.96
N THR A 81 -2.04 -2.23 -3.29
CA THR A 81 -1.34 -1.94 -2.03
C THR A 81 -0.19 -2.91 -1.77
N GLU A 82 0.83 -2.47 -1.03
CA GLU A 82 1.83 -3.35 -0.42
C GLU A 82 1.65 -3.48 1.11
N THR A 83 0.70 -2.74 1.69
CA THR A 83 0.50 -2.63 3.14
C THR A 83 -0.90 -3.09 3.55
N GLY A 84 -1.25 -4.33 3.15
CA GLY A 84 -2.53 -4.96 3.50
C GLY A 84 -2.73 -5.08 5.01
N LEU A 85 -3.98 -4.90 5.48
CA LEU A 85 -4.36 -5.03 6.88
C LEU A 85 -4.64 -6.48 7.26
N ASP A 86 -5.16 -7.27 6.33
CA ASP A 86 -5.66 -8.61 6.54
C ASP A 86 -5.00 -9.59 5.57
N SER A 87 -4.84 -10.84 5.99
CA SER A 87 -4.23 -11.88 5.15
C SER A 87 -5.23 -12.56 4.21
N SER A 88 -6.54 -12.38 4.43
CA SER A 88 -7.62 -13.09 3.72
C SER A 88 -8.63 -12.14 3.12
N LYS A 89 -9.04 -11.11 3.86
CA LYS A 89 -10.08 -10.17 3.48
C LYS A 89 -9.45 -8.96 2.78
N PRO A 90 -9.95 -8.52 1.62
CA PRO A 90 -9.42 -7.37 0.92
C PRO A 90 -9.71 -6.06 1.68
N ILE A 91 -8.76 -5.11 1.63
CA ILE A 91 -8.92 -3.76 2.18
C ILE A 91 -10.13 -3.07 1.58
N SER A 92 -10.36 -3.23 0.28
CA SER A 92 -11.51 -2.67 -0.44
C SER A 92 -12.85 -3.01 0.22
N SER A 93 -12.97 -4.14 0.93
CA SER A 93 -14.19 -4.48 1.67
C SER A 93 -14.41 -3.60 2.91
N TYR A 94 -13.34 -3.23 3.62
CA TYR A 94 -13.42 -2.28 4.74
C TYR A 94 -13.70 -0.86 4.25
N VAL A 95 -13.08 -0.50 3.13
CA VAL A 95 -13.30 0.81 2.48
C VAL A 95 -14.77 1.00 2.10
N ILE A 96 -15.38 0.00 1.46
CA ILE A 96 -16.80 0.05 1.09
C ILE A 96 -17.70 0.19 2.31
N GLU A 97 -17.47 -0.60 3.36
CA GLU A 97 -18.26 -0.54 4.59
C GLU A 97 -18.28 0.88 5.17
N VAL A 98 -17.11 1.48 5.35
CA VAL A 98 -16.98 2.84 5.90
C VAL A 98 -17.62 3.89 4.99
N VAL A 99 -17.41 3.80 3.68
CA VAL A 99 -17.93 4.80 2.74
C VAL A 99 -19.43 4.66 2.54
N GLU A 100 -20.00 3.45 2.54
CA GLU A 100 -21.46 3.22 2.51
C GLU A 100 -22.14 3.84 3.73
N ASP A 101 -21.57 3.66 4.93
CA ASP A 101 -22.10 4.26 6.15
C ASP A 101 -22.13 5.79 6.06
N LEU A 102 -21.04 6.40 5.59
CA LEU A 102 -20.92 7.84 5.44
C LEU A 102 -21.83 8.43 4.35
N LEU A 103 -22.17 7.65 3.34
CA LEU A 103 -23.03 8.06 2.22
C LEU A 103 -24.50 7.66 2.38
N SER A 104 -24.85 6.94 3.45
CA SER A 104 -26.19 6.35 3.66
C SER A 104 -27.34 7.35 3.60
N ASP A 105 -27.15 8.54 4.16
CA ASP A 105 -28.16 9.62 4.14
C ASP A 105 -28.42 10.15 2.72
N SER A 106 -27.41 10.12 1.84
CA SER A 106 -27.51 10.69 0.48
C SER A 106 -27.89 9.66 -0.58
N PHE A 107 -27.41 8.41 -0.45
CA PHE A 107 -27.55 7.36 -1.46
C PHE A 107 -28.26 6.10 -0.96
N GLY A 108 -28.67 6.08 0.31
CA GLY A 108 -29.25 4.90 0.96
C GLY A 108 -28.22 3.84 1.33
N ASN A 109 -28.67 2.83 2.07
CA ASN A 109 -27.81 1.74 2.51
C ASN A 109 -27.32 0.89 1.33
N ARG A 110 -26.06 0.45 1.40
CA ARG A 110 -25.44 -0.44 0.40
C ARG A 110 -25.42 0.14 -1.02
N CYS A 111 -24.99 1.38 -1.15
CA CYS A 111 -24.91 2.04 -2.46
C CYS A 111 -23.93 1.36 -3.44
N PHE A 112 -22.97 0.55 -2.94
CA PHE A 112 -22.06 -0.28 -3.76
C PHE A 112 -22.49 -1.76 -3.88
N LYS A 113 -23.72 -2.12 -3.61
CA LYS A 113 -24.21 -3.53 -3.56
C LYS A 113 -23.89 -4.39 -4.78
N ASN A 114 -23.69 -3.78 -5.96
CA ASN A 114 -23.41 -4.46 -7.22
C ASN A 114 -21.94 -4.28 -7.67
N CYS A 115 -21.07 -3.82 -6.78
CA CYS A 115 -19.68 -3.53 -7.09
C CYS A 115 -18.79 -4.75 -6.82
N ASP A 116 -18.00 -5.15 -7.81
CA ASP A 116 -16.94 -6.14 -7.68
C ASP A 116 -15.71 -5.51 -7.04
N ILE A 117 -15.13 -6.18 -6.03
CA ILE A 117 -14.00 -5.64 -5.26
C ILE A 117 -12.85 -6.63 -5.15
N VAL A 118 -11.63 -6.18 -5.43
CA VAL A 118 -10.41 -6.99 -5.31
C VAL A 118 -9.24 -6.11 -4.90
N ASP A 119 -8.36 -6.66 -4.05
CA ASP A 119 -7.05 -6.09 -3.79
C ASP A 119 -5.97 -6.79 -4.64
N LEU A 120 -5.08 -6.00 -5.21
CA LEU A 120 -3.89 -6.47 -5.91
C LEU A 120 -2.65 -6.12 -5.07
N THR A 121 -2.08 -7.16 -4.46
CA THR A 121 -0.90 -7.03 -3.60
C THR A 121 0.35 -7.35 -4.39
N PHE A 122 0.91 -6.35 -5.04
CA PHE A 122 2.14 -6.47 -5.81
C PHE A 122 2.99 -5.20 -5.70
N ALA A 123 3.43 -4.87 -4.48
CA ALA A 123 4.24 -3.68 -4.21
C ALA A 123 3.73 -2.44 -4.98
N CYS A 124 4.63 -1.61 -5.52
CA CYS A 124 4.28 -0.40 -6.26
C CYS A 124 3.52 -0.63 -7.57
N ILE A 125 3.52 -1.87 -8.12
CA ILE A 125 2.85 -2.17 -9.39
C ILE A 125 1.37 -2.52 -9.23
N GLY A 126 0.92 -2.88 -8.01
CA GLY A 126 -0.47 -3.29 -7.77
C GLY A 126 -1.51 -2.27 -8.22
N GLY A 127 -1.22 -0.96 -8.08
CA GLY A 127 -2.09 0.10 -8.58
C GLY A 127 -2.15 0.18 -10.11
N VAL A 128 -1.06 -0.17 -10.80
CA VAL A 128 -1.00 -0.23 -12.27
C VAL A 128 -1.77 -1.45 -12.79
N ASP A 129 -1.63 -2.61 -12.14
CA ASP A 129 -2.39 -3.81 -12.47
C ASP A 129 -3.89 -3.60 -12.23
N ALA A 130 -4.27 -2.90 -11.15
CA ALA A 130 -5.64 -2.51 -10.89
C ALA A 130 -6.20 -1.62 -12.02
N LEU A 131 -5.39 -0.65 -12.48
CA LEU A 131 -5.74 0.27 -13.55
C LEU A 131 -5.98 -0.49 -14.88
N GLU A 132 -5.06 -1.38 -15.27
CA GLU A 132 -5.19 -2.20 -16.47
C GLU A 132 -6.46 -3.04 -16.43
N ASN A 133 -6.69 -3.78 -15.35
CA ASN A 133 -7.86 -4.60 -15.16
C ASN A 133 -9.18 -3.81 -15.20
N CYS A 134 -9.21 -2.61 -14.63
CA CYS A 134 -10.38 -1.74 -14.68
C CYS A 134 -10.64 -1.18 -16.10
N ILE A 135 -9.59 -0.77 -16.80
CA ILE A 135 -9.68 -0.30 -18.19
C ILE A 135 -10.25 -1.40 -19.11
N ASP A 136 -9.71 -2.60 -19.02
CA ASP A 136 -10.17 -3.73 -19.85
C ASP A 136 -11.62 -4.09 -19.54
N TRP A 137 -12.02 -4.06 -18.27
CA TRP A 137 -13.39 -4.31 -17.89
C TRP A 137 -14.36 -3.22 -18.40
N VAL A 138 -13.97 -1.95 -18.35
CA VAL A 138 -14.76 -0.83 -18.89
C VAL A 138 -14.88 -0.96 -20.41
N LYS A 139 -13.80 -1.29 -21.12
CA LYS A 139 -13.83 -1.56 -22.57
C LYS A 139 -14.75 -2.71 -22.96
N GLY A 140 -14.83 -3.75 -22.12
CA GLY A 140 -15.60 -4.97 -22.36
C GLY A 140 -17.12 -4.85 -22.18
N GLY A 141 -17.67 -3.68 -21.83
CA GLY A 141 -19.11 -3.49 -21.63
C GLY A 141 -19.60 -2.10 -21.95
N GLU A 142 -20.92 -1.89 -21.89
CA GLU A 142 -21.55 -0.59 -22.16
C GLU A 142 -21.73 0.20 -20.87
N GLN A 143 -21.38 1.49 -20.93
CA GLN A 143 -21.57 2.47 -19.81
C GLN A 143 -20.99 2.04 -18.47
N ARG A 144 -19.95 1.19 -18.48
CA ARG A 144 -19.29 0.73 -17.27
C ARG A 144 -18.42 1.84 -16.69
N LYS A 145 -18.46 1.93 -15.36
CA LYS A 145 -17.58 2.81 -14.56
C LYS A 145 -16.86 1.97 -13.52
N ALA A 146 -15.56 2.16 -13.39
CA ALA A 146 -14.73 1.52 -12.38
C ALA A 146 -13.93 2.55 -11.59
N ILE A 147 -13.54 2.18 -10.37
CA ILE A 147 -12.64 2.97 -9.55
C ILE A 147 -11.38 2.15 -9.29
N VAL A 148 -10.24 2.79 -9.42
CA VAL A 148 -8.94 2.27 -9.00
C VAL A 148 -8.51 3.04 -7.77
N ILE A 149 -8.09 2.31 -6.72
CA ILE A 149 -7.51 2.91 -5.52
C ILE A 149 -6.08 2.41 -5.39
N ALA A 150 -5.15 3.30 -5.09
CA ALA A 150 -3.82 2.95 -4.62
C ALA A 150 -3.63 3.54 -3.23
N THR A 151 -3.28 2.72 -2.24
CA THR A 151 -3.14 3.14 -0.84
C THR A 151 -2.00 2.42 -0.17
N ASP A 152 -1.13 3.17 0.53
CA ASP A 152 -0.01 2.58 1.25
C ASP A 152 0.40 3.40 2.47
N ILE A 153 0.97 2.68 3.44
CA ILE A 153 1.79 3.21 4.51
C ILE A 153 3.16 2.55 4.36
N ALA A 154 3.98 3.11 3.49
CA ALA A 154 5.29 2.56 3.19
C ALA A 154 6.24 2.75 4.38
N LYS A 155 6.72 1.64 4.94
CA LYS A 155 7.65 1.61 6.08
C LYS A 155 8.90 0.83 5.72
N TYR A 156 10.05 1.37 6.12
CA TYR A 156 11.35 0.73 5.97
C TYR A 156 12.10 0.78 7.30
N GLN A 157 13.20 0.05 7.39
CA GLN A 157 14.06 0.10 8.57
C GLN A 157 14.64 1.51 8.73
N LEU A 158 14.56 2.07 9.95
CA LEU A 158 15.15 3.37 10.27
C LEU A 158 16.67 3.36 10.05
N GLY A 159 17.19 4.43 9.47
CA GLY A 159 18.59 4.53 9.08
C GLY A 159 18.96 3.79 7.79
N SER A 160 18.04 3.04 7.17
CA SER A 160 18.27 2.42 5.86
C SER A 160 18.09 3.43 4.71
N THR A 161 18.58 3.08 3.52
CA THR A 161 18.38 3.90 2.31
C THR A 161 16.91 4.01 1.91
N GLY A 162 16.07 3.04 2.31
CA GLY A 162 14.63 3.05 2.06
C GLY A 162 13.87 4.06 2.95
N GLU A 163 14.41 4.43 4.11
CA GLU A 163 13.76 5.36 5.04
C GLU A 163 13.35 6.68 4.38
N TYR A 164 14.16 7.18 3.46
CA TYR A 164 13.91 8.46 2.78
C TYR A 164 12.77 8.42 1.76
N THR A 165 12.29 7.24 1.42
CA THR A 165 11.19 7.02 0.47
C THR A 165 9.92 6.54 1.15
N GLN A 166 9.85 6.58 2.48
CA GLN A 166 8.64 6.29 3.23
C GLN A 166 7.57 7.35 2.98
N GLY A 167 6.36 7.02 3.32
CA GLY A 167 5.22 7.91 3.23
C GLY A 167 3.91 7.18 3.42
N ALA A 168 2.84 7.95 3.56
CA ALA A 168 1.49 7.43 3.66
C ALA A 168 0.54 8.26 2.79
N GLY A 169 -0.43 7.59 2.16
CA GLY A 169 -1.44 8.27 1.36
C GLY A 169 -2.28 7.31 0.54
N ALA A 170 -3.34 7.85 -0.04
CA ALA A 170 -4.21 7.12 -0.96
C ALA A 170 -4.59 7.99 -2.16
N LEU A 171 -4.77 7.34 -3.30
CA LEU A 171 -5.23 7.91 -4.55
C LEU A 171 -6.44 7.12 -5.05
N SER A 172 -7.47 7.82 -5.55
CA SER A 172 -8.64 7.23 -6.20
C SER A 172 -8.80 7.79 -7.60
N LEU A 173 -9.03 6.91 -8.59
CA LEU A 173 -9.17 7.25 -10.00
C LEU A 173 -10.52 6.72 -10.51
N LEU A 174 -11.32 7.56 -11.15
CA LEU A 174 -12.49 7.11 -11.89
C LEU A 174 -12.11 6.74 -13.33
N ILE A 175 -12.47 5.54 -13.75
CA ILE A 175 -12.23 5.00 -15.08
C ILE A 175 -13.54 4.92 -15.85
N THR A 176 -13.59 5.60 -16.99
CA THR A 176 -14.80 5.68 -17.85
C THR A 176 -14.46 5.63 -19.33
N GLU A 177 -15.50 5.48 -20.15
CA GLU A 177 -15.45 5.82 -21.57
C GLU A 177 -15.42 7.35 -21.76
N ASN A 178 -14.65 7.82 -22.73
CA ASN A 178 -14.47 9.23 -23.07
C ASN A 178 -13.99 10.08 -21.89
N PRO A 179 -12.85 9.71 -21.27
CA PRO A 179 -12.34 10.33 -20.06
C PRO A 179 -11.91 11.78 -20.29
N ARG A 180 -12.03 12.61 -19.25
CA ARG A 180 -11.67 14.04 -19.29
C ARG A 180 -10.17 14.32 -19.12
N ILE A 181 -9.43 13.44 -18.41
CA ILE A 181 -8.03 13.69 -18.05
C ILE A 181 -7.08 13.03 -19.05
N ILE A 182 -7.14 11.69 -19.16
CA ILE A 182 -6.23 10.94 -20.02
C ILE A 182 -6.87 9.69 -20.58
N SER A 183 -6.69 9.47 -21.88
CA SER A 183 -7.03 8.22 -22.55
C SER A 183 -5.84 7.28 -22.53
N ILE A 184 -6.09 6.02 -22.23
CA ILE A 184 -5.04 4.99 -22.15
C ILE A 184 -5.16 4.04 -23.33
N SER A 185 -4.05 3.87 -24.05
CA SER A 185 -4.00 2.99 -25.23
C SER A 185 -4.17 1.52 -24.82
N ASN A 186 -4.42 0.66 -25.83
CA ASN A 186 -4.52 -0.80 -25.61
C ASN A 186 -3.16 -1.51 -25.71
N ILE A 187 -2.07 -0.74 -25.81
CA ILE A 187 -0.73 -1.30 -25.95
C ILE A 187 -0.10 -1.36 -24.57
N TRP A 188 -0.02 -2.55 -24.03
CA TRP A 188 0.66 -2.85 -22.77
C TRP A 188 1.91 -3.67 -23.05
N GLY A 189 2.98 -3.38 -22.32
CA GLY A 189 4.18 -4.18 -22.31
C GLY A 189 4.43 -4.74 -20.92
N VAL A 190 4.66 -6.04 -20.82
CA VAL A 190 4.92 -6.72 -19.55
C VAL A 190 6.26 -7.43 -19.62
N ALA A 191 7.07 -7.31 -18.56
CA ALA A 191 8.26 -8.11 -18.34
C ALA A 191 8.25 -8.64 -16.90
N SER A 192 8.31 -9.96 -16.74
CA SER A 192 8.31 -10.60 -15.43
C SER A 192 9.60 -11.36 -15.19
N LYS A 193 10.20 -11.14 -14.01
CA LYS A 193 11.40 -11.88 -13.57
C LYS A 193 11.33 -12.06 -12.06
N GLY A 194 11.52 -13.28 -11.59
CA GLY A 194 11.70 -13.56 -10.16
C GLY A 194 13.06 -13.04 -9.70
N THR A 195 13.06 -12.11 -8.75
CA THR A 195 14.27 -11.57 -8.11
C THR A 195 14.11 -11.63 -6.59
N SER A 196 15.23 -11.62 -5.87
CA SER A 196 15.27 -11.62 -4.41
C SER A 196 15.86 -10.33 -3.81
N ASP A 197 15.96 -9.30 -4.63
CA ASP A 197 16.57 -8.01 -4.29
C ASP A 197 15.64 -7.06 -3.52
N PHE A 198 14.33 -7.33 -3.53
CA PHE A 198 13.34 -6.59 -2.76
C PHE A 198 12.41 -7.55 -2.01
N PHE A 199 12.44 -7.48 -0.67
CA PHE A 199 11.68 -8.38 0.19
C PHE A 199 11.20 -7.66 1.45
N LYS A 200 9.88 -7.70 1.71
CA LYS A 200 9.25 -7.20 2.94
C LYS A 200 8.49 -8.35 3.61
N PRO A 201 9.06 -9.06 4.58
CA PRO A 201 8.36 -10.13 5.30
C PRO A 201 7.18 -9.55 6.10
N ARG A 202 6.04 -10.24 6.10
CA ARG A 202 4.88 -9.87 6.93
C ARG A 202 5.14 -10.08 8.42
N ILE A 203 5.94 -11.08 8.73
CA ILE A 203 6.31 -11.43 10.10
C ILE A 203 7.80 -11.19 10.25
N ILE A 204 8.15 -10.27 11.13
CA ILE A 204 9.53 -10.02 11.53
C ILE A 204 9.68 -10.62 12.92
N PHE A 205 10.50 -11.65 13.03
CA PHE A 205 10.91 -12.20 14.32
C PHE A 205 12.18 -11.49 14.78
N ASP A 206 12.17 -10.97 15.99
CA ASP A 206 13.42 -10.63 16.66
C ASP A 206 14.14 -11.94 17.01
N LYS A 207 15.36 -12.12 16.48
CA LYS A 207 16.15 -13.33 16.74
C LYS A 207 16.37 -13.58 18.23
N LYS A 208 16.49 -12.51 19.00
CA LYS A 208 16.63 -12.55 20.46
C LYS A 208 15.38 -13.13 21.12
N ASP A 209 14.19 -12.69 20.72
CA ASP A 209 12.92 -13.16 21.27
C ASP A 209 12.67 -14.63 20.93
N VAL A 210 12.93 -15.02 19.67
CA VAL A 210 12.84 -16.41 19.22
C VAL A 210 13.79 -17.30 20.00
N PHE A 211 15.02 -16.84 20.25
CA PHE A 211 16.01 -17.60 21.00
C PHE A 211 15.58 -17.76 22.47
N LYS A 212 15.06 -16.70 23.11
CA LYS A 212 14.55 -16.74 24.48
C LYS A 212 13.38 -17.71 24.63
N GLU A 213 12.45 -17.66 23.70
CA GLU A 213 11.30 -18.56 23.71
C GLU A 213 11.74 -20.02 23.57
N ALA A 214 12.63 -20.31 22.63
CA ALA A 214 13.19 -21.64 22.46
C ALA A 214 13.98 -22.11 23.71
N ALA A 215 14.77 -21.23 24.32
CA ALA A 215 15.50 -21.53 25.56
C ALA A 215 14.57 -21.82 26.73
N SER A 216 13.48 -21.06 26.86
CA SER A 216 12.44 -21.23 27.87
C SER A 216 11.75 -22.62 27.75
N LEU A 217 11.44 -23.02 26.51
CA LEU A 217 10.88 -24.37 26.25
C LEU A 217 11.82 -25.51 26.63
N MET A 218 13.13 -25.25 26.63
CA MET A 218 14.15 -26.20 27.08
C MET A 218 14.49 -26.07 28.57
N GLY A 219 13.73 -25.29 29.35
CA GLY A 219 13.95 -25.07 30.76
C GLY A 219 15.09 -24.11 31.13
N SER A 220 15.54 -23.31 30.18
CA SER A 220 16.55 -22.26 30.37
C SER A 220 15.93 -20.87 30.27
N ASN A 221 16.48 -19.89 30.99
CA ASN A 221 15.99 -18.50 30.94
C ASN A 221 17.19 -17.52 30.87
N PRO A 222 17.86 -17.45 29.70
CA PRO A 222 19.05 -16.65 29.55
C PRO A 222 18.73 -15.14 29.59
N SER A 223 19.68 -14.36 30.11
CA SER A 223 19.62 -12.90 30.05
C SER A 223 19.78 -12.37 28.63
N ASP A 224 19.44 -11.11 28.40
CA ASP A 224 19.62 -10.46 27.08
C ASP A 224 21.08 -10.46 26.66
N GLU A 225 22.01 -10.29 27.59
CA GLU A 225 23.47 -10.25 27.33
C GLU A 225 23.97 -11.62 26.89
N GLU A 226 23.56 -12.70 27.55
CA GLU A 226 23.91 -14.08 27.17
C GLU A 226 23.36 -14.42 25.79
N VAL A 227 22.12 -14.02 25.46
CA VAL A 227 21.53 -14.24 24.14
C VAL A 227 22.31 -13.48 23.05
N LEU A 228 22.65 -12.22 23.30
CA LEU A 228 23.43 -11.41 22.35
C LEU A 228 24.83 -11.99 22.11
N GLU A 229 25.47 -12.51 23.15
CA GLU A 229 26.78 -13.14 23.03
C GLU A 229 26.72 -14.44 22.20
N ILE A 230 25.71 -15.29 22.44
CA ILE A 230 25.48 -16.52 21.67
C ILE A 230 25.19 -16.19 20.20
N LEU A 231 24.35 -15.18 19.92
CA LEU A 231 24.03 -14.75 18.57
C LEU A 231 25.26 -14.20 17.84
N ALA A 232 26.10 -13.41 18.53
CA ALA A 232 27.34 -12.86 17.97
C ALA A 232 28.34 -13.98 17.63
N ASN A 233 28.54 -14.93 18.55
CA ASN A 233 29.48 -16.05 18.37
C ASN A 233 29.05 -17.04 17.28
N ASN A 234 27.77 -17.06 16.93
CA ASN A 234 27.23 -17.95 15.89
C ASN A 234 26.73 -17.18 14.65
N ALA A 235 27.11 -15.92 14.48
CA ALA A 235 26.62 -15.06 13.40
C ALA A 235 26.76 -15.72 12.01
N SER A 236 27.89 -16.38 11.72
CA SER A 236 28.13 -17.05 10.44
C SER A 236 27.16 -18.21 10.18
N LYS A 237 26.74 -18.93 11.22
CA LYS A 237 25.77 -20.03 11.10
C LYS A 237 24.36 -19.51 10.86
N PHE A 238 24.01 -18.38 11.47
CA PHE A 238 22.70 -17.74 11.27
C PHE A 238 22.58 -17.04 9.92
N TRP A 239 23.66 -16.47 9.36
CA TRP A 239 23.65 -15.90 8.03
C TRP A 239 23.43 -16.94 6.92
N ASN A 240 23.98 -18.14 7.08
CA ASN A 240 23.75 -19.23 6.14
C ASN A 240 22.34 -19.82 6.23
N SER A 241 21.66 -19.70 7.38
CA SER A 241 20.27 -20.13 7.56
C SER A 241 19.24 -19.07 7.13
N SER A 242 19.63 -17.80 7.01
CA SER A 242 18.73 -16.74 6.49
C SER A 242 18.35 -16.95 5.02
N ASN A 243 19.16 -17.72 4.27
CA ASN A 243 18.77 -18.20 2.93
C ASN A 243 17.66 -19.26 2.96
N LEU A 244 17.37 -19.86 4.11
CA LEU A 244 16.29 -20.84 4.27
C LEU A 244 14.92 -20.19 4.53
N SER A 245 14.88 -18.94 4.97
CA SER A 245 13.61 -18.21 5.16
C SER A 245 12.90 -17.86 3.85
N LEU A 246 13.60 -17.96 2.72
CA LEU A 246 13.04 -17.76 1.38
C LEU A 246 12.37 -19.03 0.81
N ILE A 247 12.47 -20.18 1.49
CA ILE A 247 11.97 -21.48 0.99
C ILE A 247 10.65 -21.87 1.66
N HIS A 248 10.19 -21.16 2.68
CA HIS A 248 8.98 -21.47 3.43
C HIS A 248 7.89 -20.42 3.27
N ILE A 249 7.55 -20.13 2.00
CA ILE A 249 6.26 -19.51 1.66
C ILE A 249 5.49 -20.51 0.83
#